data_b2711f09a07529a17af37af275de4e37
#
_entry.id   b2711f09a07529a17af37af275de4e37
#
_cell.length_a   1.000
_cell.length_b   1.000
_cell.length_c   1.000
_cell.angle_alpha   90.00
_cell.angle_beta   90.00
_cell.angle_gamma   90.00
#
_symmetry.space_group_name_H-M   'P 1'
#
loop_
_entity.id
_entity.type
_entity.pdbx_description
1 polymer ?
#
loop_
_entity_poly.entity_id
_entity_poly.type
_entity_poly.pdbx_seq_one_letter_code
_entity_poly.pdbx_strand_id
1 'polypeptide(L)'
;MRIIGVISDTHGLLRPEALAALEGSELILHAGDVGDVRILDALERIAPVHAVYGNTDWGEVRQRLPRTVEVDLGSVDGAAASGTPAGPIAHVHHGDRELDLDPAAAGIVLVVSGHTHRPLVEERGGVLYLNPGSAGPRRFTLPATVARVRVGDEGKLEAEIVALP
;
A
#
# COMPACT_ATOMS: atom_id res chain seq x y z
N MET A 1 12.04 -14.53 3.77
CA MET A 1 11.34 -13.30 4.22
C MET A 1 11.18 -12.35 3.04
N ARG A 2 9.98 -11.85 2.83
CA ARG A 2 9.70 -10.86 1.76
C ARG A 2 9.54 -9.47 2.34
N ILE A 3 9.92 -8.48 1.56
CA ILE A 3 9.72 -7.07 1.91
C ILE A 3 8.68 -6.49 0.95
N ILE A 4 7.63 -5.92 1.51
CA ILE A 4 6.57 -5.24 0.76
C ILE A 4 6.68 -3.75 1.05
N GLY A 5 6.87 -2.94 0.02
CA GLY A 5 6.84 -1.49 0.15
C GLY A 5 5.41 -0.98 0.14
N VAL A 6 5.09 0.00 0.98
CA VAL A 6 3.75 0.58 1.05
C VAL A 6 3.87 2.10 1.02
N ILE A 7 3.16 2.71 0.08
CA ILE A 7 3.19 4.16 -0.16
C ILE A 7 1.78 4.68 -0.43
N SER A 8 1.50 5.92 -0.12
CA SER A 8 0.21 6.53 -0.37
C SER A 8 0.30 8.05 -0.50
N ASP A 9 -0.73 8.64 -1.11
CA ASP A 9 -0.96 10.08 -1.11
C ASP A 9 0.23 10.87 -1.66
N THR A 10 0.75 10.41 -2.79
CA THR A 10 1.83 11.08 -3.50
C THR A 10 1.39 12.39 -4.14
N HIS A 11 0.13 12.49 -4.54
CA HIS A 11 -0.45 13.71 -5.13
C HIS A 11 0.44 14.32 -6.22
N GLY A 12 1.01 13.49 -7.09
CA GLY A 12 1.85 13.94 -8.19
C GLY A 12 3.30 14.21 -7.81
N LEU A 13 3.69 14.02 -6.57
CA LEU A 13 5.06 14.21 -6.08
C LEU A 13 5.67 12.90 -5.60
N LEU A 14 6.64 12.38 -6.33
CA LEU A 14 7.42 11.22 -5.89
C LEU A 14 8.82 11.66 -5.50
N ARG A 15 9.08 11.67 -4.21
CA ARG A 15 10.37 12.10 -3.65
C ARG A 15 11.44 11.05 -3.93
N PRO A 16 12.67 11.46 -4.29
CA PRO A 16 13.79 10.51 -4.41
C PRO A 16 14.01 9.69 -3.14
N GLU A 17 13.79 10.30 -1.97
CA GLU A 17 13.91 9.64 -0.67
C GLU A 17 12.86 8.53 -0.48
N ALA A 18 11.68 8.70 -1.06
CA ALA A 18 10.65 7.66 -1.05
C ALA A 18 11.08 6.46 -1.89
N LEU A 19 11.62 6.70 -3.09
CA LEU A 19 12.17 5.63 -3.93
C LEU A 19 13.29 4.89 -3.21
N ALA A 20 14.22 5.62 -2.59
CA ALA A 20 15.32 5.01 -1.84
C ALA A 20 14.82 4.14 -0.68
N ALA A 21 13.81 4.62 0.06
CA ALA A 21 13.23 3.87 1.16
C ALA A 21 12.49 2.61 0.72
N LEU A 22 12.04 2.57 -0.52
CA LEU A 22 11.33 1.41 -1.09
C LEU A 22 12.24 0.43 -1.82
N GLU A 23 13.52 0.76 -2.00
CA GLU A 23 14.46 -0.17 -2.62
C GLU A 23 14.53 -1.48 -1.84
N GLY A 24 14.66 -2.59 -2.56
CA GLY A 24 14.65 -3.94 -1.98
C GLY A 24 13.26 -4.51 -1.75
N SER A 25 12.22 -3.74 -2.00
CA SER A 25 10.85 -4.27 -1.98
C SER A 25 10.65 -5.27 -3.12
N GLU A 26 9.92 -6.32 -2.85
CA GLU A 26 9.56 -7.35 -3.85
C GLU A 26 8.16 -7.15 -4.41
N LEU A 27 7.34 -6.39 -3.70
CA LEU A 27 6.05 -5.86 -4.15
C LEU A 27 5.91 -4.45 -3.60
N ILE A 28 5.13 -3.61 -4.28
CA ILE A 28 4.77 -2.27 -3.80
C ILE A 28 3.27 -2.11 -3.85
N LEU A 29 2.70 -1.60 -2.75
CA LEU A 29 1.28 -1.28 -2.63
C LEU A 29 1.13 0.24 -2.54
N HIS A 30 0.25 0.82 -3.37
CA HIS A 30 -0.06 2.25 -3.34
C HIS A 30 -1.54 2.44 -3.00
N ALA A 31 -1.82 3.13 -1.91
CA ALA A 31 -3.18 3.27 -1.38
C ALA A 31 -3.97 4.48 -1.90
N GLY A 32 -3.60 5.01 -3.06
CA GLY A 32 -4.41 6.02 -3.75
C GLY A 32 -3.93 7.46 -3.58
N ASP A 33 -4.64 8.37 -4.24
CA ASP A 33 -4.23 9.75 -4.43
C ASP A 33 -2.81 9.83 -5.04
N VAL A 34 -2.68 9.10 -6.14
CA VAL A 34 -1.41 8.96 -6.87
C VAL A 34 -1.04 10.29 -7.54
N GLY A 35 -1.98 10.86 -8.26
CA GLY A 35 -1.86 12.15 -8.91
C GLY A 35 -1.25 12.15 -10.31
N ASP A 36 -0.39 11.18 -10.63
CA ASP A 36 0.27 11.07 -11.93
C ASP A 36 0.67 9.63 -12.20
N VAL A 37 0.29 9.10 -13.38
CA VAL A 37 0.62 7.73 -13.76
C VAL A 37 2.13 7.46 -13.84
N ARG A 38 2.95 8.50 -14.06
CA ARG A 38 4.41 8.37 -14.09
C ARG A 38 4.98 7.92 -12.74
N ILE A 39 4.26 8.17 -11.66
CA ILE A 39 4.63 7.67 -10.32
C ILE A 39 4.55 6.15 -10.30
N LEU A 40 3.48 5.58 -10.86
CA LEU A 40 3.33 4.13 -10.96
C LEU A 40 4.45 3.52 -11.80
N ASP A 41 4.78 4.15 -12.93
CA ASP A 41 5.86 3.68 -13.80
C ASP A 41 7.22 3.69 -13.07
N ALA A 42 7.47 4.74 -12.29
CA ALA A 42 8.71 4.83 -11.50
C ALA A 42 8.80 3.76 -10.41
N LEU A 43 7.68 3.49 -9.73
CA LEU A 43 7.62 2.44 -8.70
C LEU A 43 7.78 1.04 -9.32
N GLU A 44 7.22 0.82 -10.50
CA GLU A 44 7.33 -0.46 -11.23
C GLU A 44 8.77 -0.82 -11.60
N ARG A 45 9.66 0.15 -11.66
CA ARG A 45 11.11 -0.12 -11.86
C ARG A 45 11.75 -0.79 -10.65
N ILE A 46 11.13 -0.68 -9.48
CA ILE A 46 11.61 -1.33 -8.25
C ILE A 46 11.02 -2.74 -8.16
N ALA A 47 9.69 -2.84 -8.26
CA ALA A 47 8.96 -4.09 -8.06
C ALA A 47 7.56 -4.00 -8.66
N PRO A 48 6.84 -5.12 -8.85
CA PRO A 48 5.43 -5.08 -9.26
C PRO A 48 4.60 -4.22 -8.32
N VAL A 49 3.74 -3.36 -8.89
CA VAL A 49 2.92 -2.40 -8.14
C VAL A 49 1.45 -2.80 -8.21
N HIS A 50 0.80 -2.82 -7.05
CA HIS A 50 -0.65 -2.92 -6.93
C HIS A 50 -1.15 -1.63 -6.30
N ALA A 51 -1.94 -0.88 -7.05
CA ALA A 51 -2.41 0.43 -6.63
C ALA A 51 -3.92 0.54 -6.77
N VAL A 52 -4.49 1.44 -5.98
CA VAL A 52 -5.89 1.86 -6.09
C VAL A 52 -5.95 3.36 -6.37
N TYR A 53 -7.06 3.84 -6.93
CA TYR A 53 -7.26 5.28 -7.03
C TYR A 53 -7.83 5.84 -5.73
N GLY A 54 -7.52 7.09 -5.43
CA GLY A 54 -8.08 7.84 -4.31
C GLY A 54 -9.14 8.85 -4.75
N ASN A 55 -9.69 9.57 -3.78
CA ASN A 55 -10.77 10.51 -4.03
C ASN A 55 -10.36 11.74 -4.86
N THR A 56 -9.06 12.04 -4.92
CA THR A 56 -8.55 13.13 -5.75
C THR A 56 -8.08 12.69 -7.12
N ASP A 57 -7.97 11.39 -7.35
CA ASP A 57 -7.54 10.85 -8.64
C ASP A 57 -8.65 10.93 -9.68
N TRP A 58 -8.28 11.34 -10.88
CA TRP A 58 -9.19 11.45 -12.02
C TRP A 58 -8.42 11.17 -13.33
N GLY A 59 -9.14 11.17 -14.44
CA GLY A 59 -8.53 10.96 -15.76
C GLY A 59 -7.84 9.60 -15.87
N GLU A 60 -6.62 9.60 -16.41
CA GLU A 60 -5.88 8.37 -16.71
C GLU A 60 -5.57 7.53 -15.47
N VAL A 61 -5.23 8.16 -14.34
CA VAL A 61 -4.99 7.44 -13.09
C VAL A 61 -6.23 6.65 -12.69
N ARG A 62 -7.38 7.31 -12.66
CA ARG A 62 -8.63 6.67 -12.27
C ARG A 62 -9.08 5.58 -13.23
N GLN A 63 -8.85 5.77 -14.53
CA GLN A 63 -9.18 4.78 -15.54
C GLN A 63 -8.31 3.53 -15.46
N ARG A 64 -7.04 3.70 -15.08
CA ARG A 64 -6.05 2.63 -15.01
C ARG A 64 -6.15 1.79 -13.75
N LEU A 65 -6.66 2.34 -12.65
CA LEU A 65 -6.64 1.71 -11.34
C LEU A 65 -8.03 1.29 -10.85
N PRO A 66 -8.13 0.20 -10.07
CA PRO A 66 -9.36 -0.15 -9.38
C PRO A 66 -9.55 0.72 -8.13
N ARG A 67 -10.75 0.71 -7.57
CA ARG A 67 -11.04 1.36 -6.28
C ARG A 67 -10.46 0.57 -5.11
N THR A 68 -10.46 -0.74 -5.18
CA THR A 68 -9.90 -1.66 -4.20
C THR A 68 -9.18 -2.78 -4.91
N VAL A 69 -8.21 -3.39 -4.25
CA VAL A 69 -7.51 -4.56 -4.78
C VAL A 69 -7.09 -5.49 -3.65
N GLU A 70 -7.17 -6.78 -3.91
CA GLU A 70 -6.61 -7.80 -3.03
C GLU A 70 -5.30 -8.30 -3.61
N VAL A 71 -4.30 -8.45 -2.76
CA VAL A 71 -2.94 -8.80 -3.15
C VAL A 71 -2.49 -10.01 -2.35
N ASP A 72 -2.01 -11.04 -3.05
CA ASP A 72 -1.39 -12.22 -2.43
C ASP A 72 0.08 -11.91 -2.15
N LEU A 73 0.40 -11.67 -0.88
CA LEU A 73 1.75 -11.30 -0.46
C LEU A 73 2.77 -12.44 -0.58
N GLY A 74 2.31 -13.66 -0.82
CA GLY A 74 3.17 -14.81 -1.06
C GLY A 74 3.46 -15.09 -2.53
N SER A 75 2.67 -14.51 -3.46
CA SER A 75 2.92 -14.71 -4.88
C SER A 75 3.99 -13.75 -5.40
N VAL A 76 4.69 -14.15 -6.47
CA VAL A 76 5.82 -13.37 -7.01
C VAL A 76 5.39 -11.98 -7.47
N ASP A 77 4.25 -11.91 -8.16
CA ASP A 77 3.73 -10.67 -8.72
C ASP A 77 2.58 -10.05 -7.91
N GLY A 78 2.21 -10.67 -6.78
CA GLY A 78 1.10 -10.21 -5.94
C GLY A 78 -0.28 -10.55 -6.48
N ALA A 79 -0.37 -11.19 -7.63
CA ALA A 79 -1.66 -11.52 -8.22
C ALA A 79 -2.39 -12.57 -7.36
N ALA A 80 -3.61 -12.22 -6.95
CA ALA A 80 -4.48 -13.17 -6.25
C ALA A 80 -5.04 -14.16 -7.27
N ALA A 81 -4.48 -15.38 -7.25
CA ALA A 81 -4.95 -16.45 -8.12
C ALA A 81 -6.23 -17.07 -7.58
N SER A 82 -7.03 -17.68 -8.47
CA SER A 82 -8.13 -18.53 -8.05
C SER A 82 -7.56 -19.80 -7.39
N GLY A 83 -8.12 -20.20 -6.24
CA GLY A 83 -7.66 -21.35 -5.48
C GLY A 83 -6.97 -20.96 -4.19
N THR A 84 -6.02 -21.76 -3.72
CA THR A 84 -5.30 -21.51 -2.47
C THR A 84 -4.26 -20.39 -2.65
N PRO A 85 -4.30 -19.31 -1.84
CA PRO A 85 -3.28 -18.28 -1.88
C PRO A 85 -1.88 -18.84 -1.56
N ALA A 86 -0.85 -18.23 -2.15
CA ALA A 86 0.54 -18.58 -1.85
C ALA A 86 1.00 -18.03 -0.48
N GLY A 87 0.32 -17.00 0.02
CA GLY A 87 0.66 -16.39 1.31
C GLY A 87 -0.48 -15.54 1.87
N PRO A 88 -0.17 -14.64 2.82
CA PRO A 88 -1.19 -13.77 3.40
C PRO A 88 -1.80 -12.84 2.35
N ILE A 89 -3.09 -12.54 2.52
CA ILE A 89 -3.83 -11.66 1.63
C ILE A 89 -3.95 -10.27 2.24
N ALA A 90 -3.58 -9.26 1.46
CA ALA A 90 -3.77 -7.86 1.78
C ALA A 90 -4.95 -7.30 0.98
N HIS A 91 -5.71 -6.41 1.61
CA HIS A 91 -6.73 -5.60 0.96
C HIS A 91 -6.27 -4.14 0.96
N VAL A 92 -6.24 -3.51 -0.21
CA VAL A 92 -5.83 -2.12 -0.37
C VAL A 92 -7.03 -1.29 -0.79
N HIS A 93 -7.29 -0.22 -0.08
CA HIS A 93 -8.28 0.79 -0.42
C HIS A 93 -7.75 2.18 -0.04
N HIS A 94 -8.36 3.24 -0.57
CA HIS A 94 -7.86 4.57 -0.23
C HIS A 94 -8.24 5.00 1.19
N GLY A 95 -9.42 4.61 1.66
CA GLY A 95 -9.88 4.91 3.02
C GLY A 95 -10.78 6.14 3.13
N ASP A 96 -11.17 6.74 1.99
CA ASP A 96 -12.14 7.83 1.92
C ASP A 96 -13.59 7.35 2.11
N ARG A 97 -13.79 6.05 2.09
CA ARG A 97 -15.07 5.38 2.36
C ARG A 97 -14.86 4.27 3.36
N GLU A 98 -15.92 3.95 4.09
CA GLU A 98 -15.90 2.81 5.00
C GLU A 98 -15.64 1.52 4.24
N LEU A 99 -14.95 0.61 4.92
CA LEU A 99 -14.71 -0.72 4.41
C LEU A 99 -16.04 -1.50 4.39
N ASP A 100 -16.44 -2.00 3.24
CA ASP A 100 -17.72 -2.69 3.04
C ASP A 100 -17.63 -4.21 3.17
N LEU A 101 -16.60 -4.70 3.85
CA LEU A 101 -16.39 -6.12 4.12
C LEU A 101 -15.82 -6.32 5.52
N ASP A 102 -15.94 -7.55 6.01
CA ASP A 102 -15.26 -7.99 7.24
C ASP A 102 -13.94 -8.66 6.83
N PRO A 103 -12.78 -8.01 7.06
CA PRO A 103 -11.51 -8.56 6.61
C PRO A 103 -11.21 -9.95 7.17
N ALA A 104 -11.44 -10.17 8.46
CA ALA A 104 -11.17 -11.46 9.09
C ALA A 104 -12.01 -12.58 8.47
N ALA A 105 -13.30 -12.33 8.24
CA ALA A 105 -14.19 -13.29 7.60
C ALA A 105 -13.81 -13.57 6.16
N ALA A 106 -13.22 -12.59 5.46
CA ALA A 106 -12.75 -12.73 4.08
C ALA A 106 -11.35 -13.35 3.96
N GLY A 107 -10.70 -13.68 5.06
CA GLY A 107 -9.33 -14.23 5.06
C GLY A 107 -8.24 -13.19 4.82
N ILE A 108 -8.57 -11.93 4.97
CA ILE A 108 -7.62 -10.81 4.83
C ILE A 108 -6.92 -10.59 6.17
N VAL A 109 -5.60 -10.47 6.15
CA VAL A 109 -4.78 -10.27 7.35
C VAL A 109 -4.08 -8.92 7.38
N LEU A 110 -4.10 -8.18 6.27
CA LEU A 110 -3.55 -6.83 6.17
C LEU A 110 -4.54 -5.94 5.40
N VAL A 111 -4.90 -4.82 6.01
CA VAL A 111 -5.69 -3.77 5.34
C VAL A 111 -4.82 -2.52 5.24
N VAL A 112 -4.57 -2.07 4.02
CA VAL A 112 -3.79 -0.87 3.73
C VAL A 112 -4.73 0.25 3.31
N SER A 113 -4.57 1.41 3.91
CA SER A 113 -5.31 2.62 3.56
C SER A 113 -4.40 3.85 3.56
N GLY A 114 -4.88 4.92 2.99
CA GLY A 114 -4.25 6.24 2.99
C GLY A 114 -5.22 7.31 3.45
N HIS A 115 -5.38 8.37 2.66
CA HIS A 115 -6.36 9.44 2.81
C HIS A 115 -6.10 10.39 3.98
N THR A 116 -5.90 9.89 5.19
CA THR A 116 -5.72 10.74 6.39
C THR A 116 -4.35 11.41 6.44
N HIS A 117 -3.38 10.92 5.68
CA HIS A 117 -1.97 11.30 5.73
C HIS A 117 -1.30 11.00 7.10
N ARG A 118 -1.95 10.25 7.97
CA ARG A 118 -1.46 9.90 9.30
C ARG A 118 -0.96 8.47 9.34
N PRO A 119 0.33 8.25 9.61
CA PRO A 119 0.85 6.90 9.76
C PRO A 119 0.11 6.15 10.88
N LEU A 120 -0.20 4.90 10.62
CA LEU A 120 -0.89 4.05 11.59
C LEU A 120 -0.44 2.60 11.39
N VAL A 121 -0.11 1.93 12.48
CA VAL A 121 0.07 0.48 12.54
C VAL A 121 -0.74 -0.02 13.73
N GLU A 122 -1.79 -0.78 13.46
CA GLU A 122 -2.71 -1.24 14.51
C GLU A 122 -3.21 -2.65 14.19
N GLU A 123 -3.15 -3.53 15.16
CA GLU A 123 -3.73 -4.87 15.04
C GLU A 123 -5.07 -4.93 15.77
N ARG A 124 -6.09 -5.42 15.06
CA ARG A 124 -7.43 -5.62 15.62
C ARG A 124 -8.01 -6.93 15.10
N GLY A 125 -8.40 -7.81 16.00
CA GLY A 125 -9.06 -9.06 15.64
C GLY A 125 -8.25 -9.94 14.66
N GLY A 126 -6.95 -9.97 14.80
CA GLY A 126 -6.07 -10.75 13.94
C GLY A 126 -5.75 -10.09 12.58
N VAL A 127 -6.23 -8.87 12.35
CA VAL A 127 -5.99 -8.11 11.12
C VAL A 127 -5.09 -6.92 11.43
N LEU A 128 -4.03 -6.76 10.64
CA LEU A 128 -3.14 -5.61 10.72
C LEU A 128 -3.67 -4.48 9.83
N TYR A 129 -3.92 -3.32 10.44
CA TYR A 129 -4.35 -2.10 9.73
C TYR A 129 -3.16 -1.17 9.61
N LEU A 130 -2.82 -0.83 8.37
CA LEU A 130 -1.63 -0.04 8.04
C LEU A 130 -2.01 1.16 7.19
N ASN A 131 -1.62 2.34 7.65
CA ASN A 131 -1.57 3.55 6.82
C ASN A 131 -0.11 3.99 6.78
N PRO A 132 0.52 4.04 5.59
CA PRO A 132 1.92 4.42 5.48
C PRO A 132 2.16 5.92 5.71
N GLY A 133 1.11 6.71 5.89
CA GLY A 133 1.16 8.15 5.84
C GLY A 133 1.25 8.68 4.42
N SER A 134 1.50 9.96 4.25
CA SER A 134 1.65 10.59 2.95
C SER A 134 3.13 10.68 2.55
N ALA A 135 3.47 10.21 1.36
CA ALA A 135 4.81 10.32 0.81
C ALA A 135 4.98 11.56 -0.09
N GLY A 136 3.89 12.25 -0.38
CA GLY A 136 3.83 13.43 -1.24
C GLY A 136 3.98 14.75 -0.47
N PRO A 137 3.20 15.76 -0.86
CA PRO A 137 3.27 17.05 -0.19
C PRO A 137 2.98 16.95 1.31
N ARG A 138 3.79 17.64 2.11
CA ARG A 138 3.59 17.68 3.56
C ARG A 138 2.38 18.52 3.91
N ARG A 139 1.59 18.04 4.88
CA ARG A 139 0.48 18.78 5.47
C ARG A 139 0.78 19.06 6.93
N PHE A 140 0.65 20.33 7.33
CA PHE A 140 0.89 20.76 8.70
C PHE A 140 2.28 20.31 9.20
N THR A 141 2.31 19.65 10.35
CA THR A 141 3.53 19.12 10.96
C THR A 141 3.74 17.63 10.68
N LEU A 142 2.87 17.02 9.85
CA LEU A 142 3.00 15.60 9.54
C LEU A 142 4.25 15.35 8.67
N PRO A 143 5.07 14.35 9.02
CA PRO A 143 6.23 13.99 8.21
C PRO A 143 5.80 13.33 6.90
N ALA A 144 6.66 13.39 5.89
CA ALA A 144 6.52 12.51 4.74
C ALA A 144 7.00 11.11 5.14
N THR A 145 6.22 10.09 4.83
CA THR A 145 6.48 8.72 5.26
C THR A 145 6.14 7.70 4.18
N VAL A 146 6.75 6.54 4.28
CA VAL A 146 6.35 5.30 3.62
C VAL A 146 6.31 4.20 4.68
N ALA A 147 5.89 3.00 4.31
CA ALA A 147 5.97 1.86 5.20
C ALA A 147 6.63 0.67 4.52
N ARG A 148 7.14 -0.24 5.31
CA ARG A 148 7.67 -1.52 4.88
C ARG A 148 7.01 -2.61 5.70
N VAL A 149 6.56 -3.66 5.04
CA VAL A 149 5.99 -4.84 5.68
C VAL A 149 6.89 -6.03 5.39
N ARG A 150 7.31 -6.69 6.45
CA ARG A 150 8.05 -7.96 6.34
C ARG A 150 7.06 -9.11 6.45
N VAL A 151 7.10 -9.98 5.47
CA VAL A 151 6.33 -11.22 5.46
C VAL A 151 7.30 -12.33 5.84
N GLY A 152 7.19 -12.79 7.07
CA GLY A 152 8.03 -13.85 7.60
C GLY A 152 7.47 -15.23 7.36
N ASP A 153 8.11 -16.22 7.99
CA ASP A 153 7.67 -17.60 7.96
C ASP A 153 6.26 -17.72 8.54
N GLU A 154 5.48 -18.66 8.01
CA GLU A 154 4.08 -18.90 8.43
C GLU A 154 3.16 -17.68 8.23
N GLY A 155 3.57 -16.73 7.37
CA GLY A 155 2.77 -15.56 7.03
C GLY A 155 2.72 -14.47 8.10
N LYS A 156 3.63 -14.50 9.07
CA LYS A 156 3.70 -13.45 10.10
C LYS A 156 4.09 -12.11 9.48
N LEU A 157 3.33 -11.07 9.80
CA LEU A 157 3.56 -9.71 9.28
C LEU A 157 4.16 -8.81 10.34
N GLU A 158 5.16 -8.03 9.95
CA GLU A 158 5.72 -6.95 10.75
C GLU A 158 5.79 -5.70 9.89
N ALA A 159 5.15 -4.62 10.35
CA ALA A 159 5.13 -3.35 9.64
C ALA A 159 5.94 -2.29 10.37
N GLU A 160 6.65 -1.48 9.61
CA GLU A 160 7.33 -0.30 10.16
C GLU A 160 7.04 0.92 9.30
N ILE A 161 6.89 2.07 9.95
CA ILE A 161 6.78 3.37 9.30
C ILE A 161 8.18 3.95 9.15
N VAL A 162 8.50 4.41 7.95
CA VAL A 162 9.79 5.00 7.61
C VAL A 162 9.59 6.49 7.34
N ALA A 163 10.11 7.33 8.22
CA ALA A 163 10.09 8.77 8.00
C ALA A 163 11.11 9.15 6.91
N LEU A 164 10.70 10.01 5.99
CA LEU A 164 11.57 10.51 4.93
C LEU A 164 12.26 11.78 5.39
N PRO A 165 13.55 11.93 5.06
CA PRO A 165 14.30 13.15 5.44
C PRO A 165 13.76 14.42 4.79
#